data_a8dcf8f54aef9f1dfe3ec6e3e01ebbba
#
_entry.id   a8dcf8f54aef9f1dfe3ec6e3e01ebbba
#
_cell.length_a   1.000
_cell.length_b   1.000
_cell.length_c   1.000
_cell.angle_alpha   90.00
_cell.angle_beta   90.00
_cell.angle_gamma   90.00
#
_symmetry.space_group_name_H-M   'P 1'
#
loop_
_entity.id
_entity.type
_entity.pdbx_description
1 polymer ?
#
loop_
_entity_poly.entity_id
_entity_poly.type
_entity_poly.pdbx_seq_one_letter_code
_entity_poly.pdbx_strand_id
1 'polypeptide(L)'
;MTQRSNIDASTLRDMLERGERITVVDVRKREAYAEGSIPGSVNFDAYEALHAGDERAMEGLKLPEGAQVVTVCNRGHSSAVAAEQLRHQGYEAYCLEGGLEAWKGL
;
A
#
# COMPACT_ATOMS: atom_id res chain seq x y z
N MET A 1 23.88 -2.51 -3.26
CA MET A 1 22.75 -2.81 -4.13
C MET A 1 21.48 -2.15 -3.60
N THR A 2 20.80 -1.42 -4.45
CA THR A 2 19.62 -0.70 -4.04
C THR A 2 18.40 -1.61 -4.13
N GLN A 3 17.69 -1.75 -3.03
CA GLN A 3 16.46 -2.52 -3.02
C GLN A 3 15.31 -1.61 -3.40
N ARG A 4 14.48 -2.05 -4.33
CA ARG A 4 13.31 -1.29 -4.70
C ARG A 4 12.31 -1.29 -3.55
N SER A 5 11.88 -0.10 -3.16
CA SER A 5 10.89 0.05 -2.10
C SER A 5 9.56 0.57 -2.64
N ASN A 6 9.47 0.83 -3.95
CA ASN A 6 8.22 1.26 -4.55
C ASN A 6 7.99 0.58 -5.90
N ILE A 7 6.76 0.68 -6.37
CA ILE A 7 6.34 0.06 -7.62
C ILE A 7 5.45 1.08 -8.35
N ASP A 8 5.59 1.21 -9.66
CA ASP A 8 4.77 2.17 -10.38
C ASP A 8 3.39 1.58 -10.71
N ALA A 9 2.47 2.48 -11.06
CA ALA A 9 1.07 2.10 -11.26
C ALA A 9 0.88 1.11 -12.42
N SER A 10 1.61 1.30 -13.52
CA SER A 10 1.46 0.39 -14.66
C SER A 10 1.98 -1.00 -14.35
N THR A 11 3.06 -1.11 -13.58
CA THR A 11 3.58 -2.40 -13.15
C THR A 11 2.58 -3.10 -12.24
N LEU A 12 1.99 -2.37 -11.29
CA LEU A 12 0.99 -2.97 -10.41
C LEU A 12 -0.21 -3.45 -11.21
N ARG A 13 -0.69 -2.64 -12.15
CA ARG A 13 -1.82 -3.03 -12.99
C ARG A 13 -1.52 -4.33 -13.74
N ASP A 14 -0.32 -4.42 -14.32
CA ASP A 14 0.07 -5.62 -15.06
C ASP A 14 0.11 -6.84 -14.16
N MET A 15 0.62 -6.70 -12.94
CA MET A 15 0.68 -7.81 -11.99
C MET A 15 -0.72 -8.28 -11.61
N LEU A 16 -1.63 -7.34 -11.38
CA LEU A 16 -3.01 -7.69 -11.05
C LEU A 16 -3.72 -8.36 -12.22
N GLU A 17 -3.46 -7.90 -13.44
CA GLU A 17 -4.05 -8.49 -14.63
C GLU A 17 -3.55 -9.92 -14.88
N ARG A 18 -2.30 -10.19 -14.50
CA ARG A 18 -1.73 -11.54 -14.61
C ARG A 18 -2.19 -12.46 -13.48
N GLY A 19 -2.94 -11.95 -12.52
CA GLY A 19 -3.42 -12.75 -11.40
C GLY A 19 -2.35 -13.08 -10.38
N GLU A 20 -1.31 -12.27 -10.28
CA GLU A 20 -0.26 -12.50 -9.28
C GLU A 20 -0.80 -12.32 -7.87
N ARG A 21 -0.26 -13.10 -6.94
CA ARG A 21 -0.69 -13.04 -5.54
C ARG A 21 -0.07 -11.84 -4.85
N ILE A 22 -0.81 -10.75 -4.86
CA ILE A 22 -0.36 -9.52 -4.23
C ILE A 22 -1.57 -8.88 -3.52
N THR A 23 -1.35 -8.40 -2.32
CA THR A 23 -2.39 -7.72 -1.57
C THR A 23 -2.17 -6.22 -1.68
N VAL A 24 -3.17 -5.50 -2.16
CA VAL A 24 -3.11 -4.04 -2.22
C VAL A 24 -3.81 -3.50 -0.99
N VAL A 25 -3.09 -2.75 -0.17
CA VAL A 25 -3.59 -2.23 1.10
C VAL A 25 -3.66 -0.71 1.00
N ASP A 26 -4.89 -0.19 1.04
CA ASP A 26 -5.15 1.24 0.99
C ASP A 26 -5.16 1.76 2.43
N VAL A 27 -4.25 2.68 2.74
CA VAL A 27 -4.10 3.19 4.12
C VAL A 27 -4.79 4.52 4.34
N ARG A 28 -5.62 4.95 3.37
CA ARG A 28 -6.39 6.18 3.53
C ARG A 28 -7.52 5.97 4.51
N LYS A 29 -8.17 7.09 4.88
CA LYS A 29 -9.37 7.02 5.71
C LYS A 29 -10.44 6.20 5.00
N ARG A 30 -11.24 5.49 5.80
CA ARG A 30 -12.29 4.65 5.28
C ARG A 30 -13.24 5.41 4.34
N GLU A 31 -13.54 6.66 4.65
CA GLU A 31 -14.43 7.47 3.83
C GLU A 31 -13.84 7.71 2.43
N ALA A 32 -12.54 7.98 2.36
CA ALA A 32 -11.89 8.19 1.07
C ALA A 32 -11.86 6.89 0.27
N TYR A 33 -11.59 5.78 0.93
CA TYR A 33 -11.58 4.47 0.29
C TYR A 33 -12.96 4.15 -0.31
N ALA A 34 -14.01 4.48 0.41
CA ALA A 34 -15.38 4.21 -0.04
C ALA A 34 -15.75 5.01 -1.28
N GLU A 35 -15.14 6.18 -1.49
CA GLU A 35 -15.41 7.01 -2.67
C GLU A 35 -14.74 6.49 -3.93
N GLY A 36 -13.75 5.64 -3.81
CA GLY A 36 -13.06 5.07 -4.96
C GLY A 36 -11.72 4.50 -4.55
N SER A 37 -11.40 3.32 -5.03
CA SER A 37 -10.17 2.62 -4.66
C SER A 37 -9.77 1.68 -5.80
N ILE A 38 -8.57 1.12 -5.68
CA ILE A 38 -8.10 0.12 -6.64
C ILE A 38 -8.95 -1.15 -6.46
N PRO A 39 -9.51 -1.70 -7.55
CA PRO A 39 -10.31 -2.93 -7.45
C PRO A 39 -9.55 -4.05 -6.76
N GLY A 40 -10.21 -4.71 -5.82
CA GLY A 40 -9.60 -5.81 -5.08
C GLY A 40 -8.74 -5.40 -3.91
N SER A 41 -8.53 -4.10 -3.69
CA SER A 41 -7.75 -3.64 -2.55
C SER A 41 -8.55 -3.76 -1.26
N VAL A 42 -7.82 -3.81 -0.14
CA VAL A 42 -8.44 -3.78 1.18
C VAL A 42 -8.07 -2.47 1.85
N ASN A 43 -8.96 -1.98 2.70
CA ASN A 43 -8.70 -0.74 3.43
C ASN A 43 -8.23 -1.05 4.84
N PHE A 44 -7.09 -0.50 5.19
CA PHE A 44 -6.61 -0.50 6.57
C PHE A 44 -6.41 0.96 6.94
N ASP A 45 -7.41 1.55 7.58
CA ASP A 45 -7.42 2.99 7.88
C ASP A 45 -6.37 3.30 8.95
N ALA A 46 -5.17 3.63 8.49
CA ALA A 46 -4.06 4.01 9.35
C ALA A 46 -3.69 5.47 9.15
N TYR A 47 -4.58 6.23 8.53
CA TYR A 47 -4.28 7.59 8.09
C TYR A 47 -3.77 8.47 9.23
N GLU A 48 -4.52 8.54 10.33
CA GLU A 48 -4.16 9.44 11.43
C GLU A 48 -2.90 8.96 12.14
N ALA A 49 -2.76 7.66 12.34
CA ALA A 49 -1.57 7.12 12.99
C ALA A 49 -0.32 7.39 12.18
N LEU A 50 -0.39 7.18 10.86
CA LEU A 50 0.76 7.43 9.99
C LEU A 50 1.13 8.92 9.98
N HIS A 51 0.13 9.80 9.94
CA HIS A 51 0.38 11.24 9.95
C HIS A 51 0.91 11.71 11.31
N ALA A 52 0.56 11.03 12.38
CA ALA A 52 1.07 11.36 13.70
C ALA A 52 2.49 10.82 13.95
N GLY A 53 3.05 10.09 12.99
CA GLY A 53 4.38 9.51 13.14
C GLY A 53 4.42 8.27 14.02
N ASP A 54 3.28 7.61 14.18
CA ASP A 54 3.20 6.38 14.99
C ASP A 54 3.95 5.26 14.27
N GLU A 55 5.02 4.78 14.89
CA GLU A 55 5.85 3.74 14.29
C GLU A 55 5.16 2.37 14.29
N ARG A 56 4.02 2.25 14.94
CA ARG A 56 3.25 1.01 15.05
C ARG A 56 1.91 1.11 14.32
N ALA A 57 1.80 2.08 13.40
CA ALA A 57 0.55 2.34 12.70
C ALA A 57 0.00 1.12 11.95
N MET A 58 0.89 0.27 11.42
CA MET A 58 0.48 -0.90 10.64
C MET A 58 0.43 -2.19 11.44
N GLU A 59 0.60 -2.12 12.75
CA GLU A 59 0.74 -3.32 13.58
C GLU A 59 -0.52 -4.19 13.61
N GLY A 60 -1.68 -3.59 13.44
CA GLY A 60 -2.94 -4.33 13.46
C GLY A 60 -3.26 -5.09 12.19
N LEU A 61 -2.53 -4.85 11.10
CA LEU A 61 -2.78 -5.53 9.84
C LEU A 61 -2.17 -6.93 9.89
N LYS A 62 -2.98 -7.94 9.63
CA LYS A 62 -2.52 -9.34 9.63
C LYS A 62 -2.71 -9.94 8.25
N LEU A 63 -1.62 -10.39 7.65
CA LEU A 63 -1.60 -11.04 6.34
C LEU A 63 -0.80 -12.32 6.48
N PRO A 64 -0.92 -13.25 5.51
CA PRO A 64 -0.09 -14.46 5.54
C PRO A 64 1.39 -14.10 5.60
N GLU A 65 2.15 -14.91 6.31
CA GLU A 65 3.60 -14.70 6.47
C GLU A 65 4.26 -14.63 5.09
N GLY A 66 5.12 -13.63 4.90
CA GLY A 66 5.82 -13.46 3.64
C GLY A 66 4.97 -12.93 2.50
N ALA A 67 3.75 -12.46 2.79
CA ALA A 67 2.86 -11.95 1.75
C ALA A 67 3.49 -10.76 1.03
N GLN A 68 3.22 -10.67 -0.28
CA GLN A 68 3.58 -9.49 -1.06
C GLN A 68 2.49 -8.45 -0.90
N VAL A 69 2.88 -7.24 -0.56
CA VAL A 69 1.95 -6.16 -0.24
C VAL A 69 2.32 -4.90 -1.01
N VAL A 70 1.34 -4.23 -1.57
CA VAL A 70 1.54 -2.88 -2.09
C VAL A 70 0.63 -1.95 -1.30
N THR A 71 1.24 -0.97 -0.63
CA THR A 71 0.48 0.01 0.13
C THR A 71 0.13 1.20 -0.76
N VAL A 72 -1.05 1.78 -0.55
CA VAL A 72 -1.58 2.86 -1.39
C VAL A 72 -2.11 3.99 -0.52
N CYS A 73 -1.75 5.21 -0.87
CA CYS A 73 -2.36 6.41 -0.34
C CYS A 73 -2.63 7.36 -1.51
N ASN A 74 -2.94 8.63 -1.25
CA ASN A 74 -3.26 9.54 -2.35
C ASN A 74 -2.07 9.81 -3.27
N ARG A 75 -0.90 10.13 -2.71
CA ARG A 75 0.27 10.56 -3.48
C ARG A 75 1.54 9.76 -3.22
N GLY A 76 1.50 8.82 -2.31
CA GLY A 76 2.64 7.95 -2.03
C GLY A 76 3.44 8.27 -0.77
N HIS A 77 3.09 9.30 -0.02
CA HIS A 77 3.87 9.68 1.17
C HIS A 77 3.57 8.75 2.36
N SER A 78 2.32 8.66 2.76
CA SER A 78 1.92 7.81 3.88
C SER A 78 2.14 6.35 3.57
N SER A 79 1.91 5.95 2.31
CA SER A 79 2.10 4.56 1.92
C SER A 79 3.55 4.14 1.96
N ALA A 80 4.49 5.07 1.73
CA ALA A 80 5.91 4.75 1.85
C ALA A 80 6.26 4.38 3.30
N VAL A 81 5.75 5.15 4.26
CA VAL A 81 5.95 4.85 5.67
C VAL A 81 5.29 3.52 6.04
N ALA A 82 4.07 3.29 5.56
CA ALA A 82 3.34 2.05 5.82
C ALA A 82 4.11 0.84 5.29
N ALA A 83 4.65 0.94 4.07
CA ALA A 83 5.41 -0.15 3.48
C ALA A 83 6.66 -0.46 4.30
N GLU A 84 7.36 0.57 4.77
CA GLU A 84 8.53 0.37 5.59
C GLU A 84 8.19 -0.36 6.89
N GLN A 85 7.10 0.04 7.55
CA GLN A 85 6.66 -0.63 8.77
C GLN A 85 6.31 -2.10 8.51
N LEU A 86 5.65 -2.38 7.39
CA LEU A 86 5.31 -3.76 7.04
C LEU A 86 6.54 -4.59 6.73
N ARG A 87 7.55 -4.01 6.10
CA ARG A 87 8.82 -4.72 5.88
C ARG A 87 9.48 -5.12 7.20
N HIS A 88 9.41 -4.24 8.20
CA HIS A 88 9.93 -4.56 9.53
C HIS A 88 9.14 -5.68 10.22
N GLN A 89 7.90 -5.90 9.79
CA GLN A 89 7.09 -6.99 10.31
C GLN A 89 7.27 -8.29 9.52
N GLY A 90 8.14 -8.28 8.50
CA GLY A 90 8.46 -9.48 7.75
C GLY A 90 7.72 -9.65 6.43
N TYR A 91 6.91 -8.68 6.03
CA TYR A 91 6.24 -8.73 4.73
C TYR A 91 7.12 -8.20 3.62
N GLU A 92 6.88 -8.69 2.41
CA GLU A 92 7.52 -8.15 1.22
C GLU A 92 6.64 -6.98 0.75
N ALA A 93 6.96 -5.78 1.21
CA ALA A 93 6.08 -4.63 1.03
C ALA A 93 6.71 -3.55 0.16
N TYR A 94 5.87 -3.00 -0.70
CA TYR A 94 6.22 -1.89 -1.60
C TYR A 94 5.15 -0.82 -1.46
N CYS A 95 5.48 0.44 -1.76
CA CYS A 95 4.45 1.47 -1.86
C CYS A 95 4.18 1.77 -3.33
N LEU A 96 2.93 2.13 -3.62
CA LEU A 96 2.55 2.53 -4.98
C LEU A 96 3.08 3.94 -5.24
N GLU A 97 4.02 4.05 -6.16
CA GLU A 97 4.64 5.32 -6.53
C GLU A 97 3.58 6.25 -7.12
N GLY A 98 3.52 7.46 -6.59
CA GLY A 98 2.52 8.43 -7.00
C GLY A 98 1.12 8.17 -6.47
N GLY A 99 0.93 7.07 -5.76
CA GLY A 99 -0.31 6.76 -5.09
C GLY A 99 -1.51 6.59 -6.00
N LEU A 100 -2.69 6.80 -5.45
CA LEU A 100 -3.93 6.65 -6.19
C LEU A 100 -4.03 7.61 -7.36
N GLU A 101 -3.40 8.79 -7.26
CA GLU A 101 -3.39 9.74 -8.37
C GLU A 101 -2.73 9.13 -9.61
N ALA A 102 -1.58 8.46 -9.43
CA ALA A 102 -0.90 7.80 -10.53
C ALA A 102 -1.74 6.66 -11.10
N TRP A 103 -2.42 5.91 -10.24
CA TRP A 103 -3.30 4.84 -10.69
C TRP A 103 -4.44 5.38 -11.55
N LYS A 104 -5.06 6.48 -11.13
CA LYS A 104 -6.16 7.09 -11.88
C LYS A 104 -5.72 7.67 -13.22
N GLY A 105 -4.43 7.97 -13.36
CA GLY A 105 -3.88 8.52 -14.60
C GLY A 105 -3.54 7.48 -15.65
N LEU A 106 -3.73 6.22 -15.37
CA LEU A 106 -3.43 5.15 -16.34
C LEU A 106 -4.40 5.15 -17.51
#